data_a757b53f9922848b5d2cf98cbcded733
#
_entry.id   a757b53f9922848b5d2cf98cbcded733
#
_cell.length_a   1.000
_cell.length_b   1.000
_cell.length_c   1.000
_cell.angle_alpha   90.00
_cell.angle_beta   90.00
_cell.angle_gamma   90.00
#
_symmetry.space_group_name_H-M   'P 1'
#
loop_
_entity.id
_entity.type
_entity.pdbx_description
1 polymer ?
#
loop_
_entity_poly.entity_id
_entity_poly.type
_entity_poly.pdbx_seq_one_letter_code
_entity_poly.pdbx_strand_id
1 'polypeptide(L)'
;LGVYIDEAGRRPAMPSAAPATLFVCDTLQDDETHIVRVAGMADYAAQWGSPDTHLVGRALRHFFANGGHTAHVLRLAKDEDGVAAAIASALAAGGALETASFTLLCAPGLADLPALKALQQWCAARDAFLLIDAPRDASHDAVLAHADALSGEDASHSALYHPWLRDARGACPPCGALAGLYTRNDAAHGPWKAPAGTDADLRGVLGVQVMLSDQEITRLNPRAVNAIRWGRSSVIAWSARTLAGQDGN
;
A
#
# COMPACT_ATOMS: atom_id res chain seq x y z
N LEU A 1 -14.52 18.09 43.10
CA LEU A 1 -14.01 16.80 42.59
C LEU A 1 -13.17 17.11 41.36
N GLY A 2 -11.84 17.03 41.49
CA GLY A 2 -10.91 17.15 40.38
C GLY A 2 -10.52 15.75 39.90
N VAL A 3 -10.52 15.51 38.62
CA VAL A 3 -9.94 14.31 38.01
C VAL A 3 -8.42 14.51 37.98
N TYR A 4 -7.68 13.80 38.77
CA TYR A 4 -6.22 13.72 38.65
C TYR A 4 -5.89 12.62 37.65
N ILE A 5 -5.28 12.98 36.54
CA ILE A 5 -4.67 12.03 35.62
C ILE A 5 -3.25 11.78 36.11
N ASP A 6 -3.00 10.59 36.66
CA ASP A 6 -1.66 10.16 37.07
C ASP A 6 -0.84 9.82 35.79
N GLU A 7 0.07 10.71 35.41
CA GLU A 7 0.99 10.51 34.30
C GLU A 7 2.26 9.71 34.67
N ALA A 8 2.36 9.27 35.94
CA ALA A 8 3.49 8.48 36.42
C ALA A 8 3.41 7.02 35.93
N GLY A 9 3.68 6.77 34.67
CA GLY A 9 3.70 5.42 34.11
C GLY A 9 3.78 5.37 32.58
N ARG A 10 3.69 6.49 31.91
CA ARG A 10 4.00 6.50 30.48
C ARG A 10 5.50 6.28 30.28
N ARG A 11 5.88 5.03 30.00
CA ARG A 11 7.16 4.79 29.32
C ARG A 11 7.17 5.71 28.11
N PRO A 12 8.24 6.52 27.89
CA PRO A 12 8.39 7.23 26.64
C PRO A 12 8.24 6.18 25.54
N ALA A 13 7.30 6.40 24.63
CA ALA A 13 7.18 5.55 23.46
C ALA A 13 8.57 5.53 22.83
N MET A 14 9.21 4.37 22.81
CA MET A 14 10.44 4.20 22.05
C MET A 14 10.11 4.70 20.65
N PRO A 15 10.98 5.52 20.01
CA PRO A 15 10.75 5.91 18.64
C PRO A 15 10.56 4.62 17.86
N SER A 16 9.35 4.41 17.35
CA SER A 16 9.05 3.28 16.46
C SER A 16 10.11 3.34 15.38
N ALA A 17 10.83 2.25 15.16
CA ALA A 17 11.71 2.14 14.01
C ALA A 17 10.89 2.59 12.80
N ALA A 18 11.47 3.43 11.94
CA ALA A 18 10.77 3.93 10.76
C ALA A 18 10.10 2.74 10.05
N PRO A 19 8.81 2.84 9.68
CA PRO A 19 8.06 1.71 9.16
C PRO A 19 8.81 1.12 7.97
N ALA A 20 9.18 -0.15 8.06
CA ALA A 20 9.83 -0.85 6.98
C ALA A 20 8.77 -1.21 5.94
N THR A 21 8.92 -0.71 4.71
CA THR A 21 7.98 -0.95 3.62
C THR A 21 8.51 -1.99 2.67
N LEU A 22 7.69 -3.01 2.41
CA LEU A 22 7.96 -4.06 1.43
C LEU A 22 7.12 -3.85 0.17
N PHE A 23 7.76 -3.93 -0.99
CA PHE A 23 7.12 -3.98 -2.29
C PHE A 23 7.23 -5.38 -2.86
N VAL A 24 6.10 -6.03 -3.09
CA VAL A 24 6.04 -7.33 -3.77
C VAL A 24 6.03 -7.06 -5.28
N CYS A 25 6.93 -7.68 -6.00
CA CYS A 25 7.09 -7.45 -7.42
C CYS A 25 6.93 -8.75 -8.21
N ASP A 26 5.90 -8.79 -9.05
CA ASP A 26 5.60 -9.90 -9.96
C ASP A 26 6.35 -9.81 -11.31
N THR A 27 6.91 -8.65 -11.64
CA THR A 27 7.53 -8.38 -12.94
C THR A 27 9.05 -8.40 -12.94
N LEU A 28 9.70 -8.29 -11.77
CA LEU A 28 11.14 -8.46 -11.61
C LEU A 28 11.45 -9.90 -11.16
N GLN A 29 11.18 -10.84 -12.04
CA GLN A 29 11.43 -12.25 -11.76
C GLN A 29 12.92 -12.56 -11.77
N ASP A 30 13.32 -13.49 -10.91
CA ASP A 30 14.67 -14.00 -10.79
C ASP A 30 14.67 -15.54 -10.73
N ASP A 31 15.83 -16.17 -10.66
CA ASP A 31 15.92 -17.60 -10.45
C ASP A 31 15.55 -18.02 -9.02
N GLU A 32 15.75 -17.10 -8.05
CA GLU A 32 15.41 -17.33 -6.64
C GLU A 32 14.62 -16.15 -6.05
N THR A 33 13.68 -16.45 -5.16
CA THR A 33 12.94 -15.44 -4.39
C THR A 33 13.83 -14.86 -3.30
N HIS A 34 14.03 -13.54 -3.33
CA HIS A 34 14.84 -12.83 -2.33
C HIS A 34 14.39 -11.38 -2.13
N ILE A 35 14.82 -10.80 -1.02
CA ILE A 35 14.50 -9.42 -0.67
C ILE A 35 15.71 -8.52 -0.91
N VAL A 36 15.48 -7.43 -1.64
CA VAL A 36 16.51 -6.44 -1.95
C VAL A 36 16.16 -5.12 -1.28
N ARG A 37 17.10 -4.54 -0.54
CA ARG A 37 16.97 -3.21 0.05
C ARG A 37 17.22 -2.13 -1.00
N VAL A 38 16.38 -1.09 -1.02
CA VAL A 38 16.47 0.07 -1.91
C VAL A 38 16.42 1.35 -1.06
N ALA A 39 17.52 2.07 -0.98
CA ALA A 39 17.60 3.32 -0.20
C ALA A 39 17.24 4.57 -1.01
N GLY A 40 17.00 4.43 -2.31
CA GLY A 40 16.64 5.53 -3.20
C GLY A 40 16.58 5.10 -4.65
N MET A 41 16.16 6.01 -5.53
CA MET A 41 16.01 5.71 -6.96
C MET A 41 17.33 5.42 -7.67
N ALA A 42 18.46 5.92 -7.14
CA ALA A 42 19.80 5.59 -7.66
C ALA A 42 20.14 4.11 -7.43
N ASP A 43 19.81 3.56 -6.25
CA ASP A 43 20.00 2.14 -5.94
C ASP A 43 19.14 1.27 -6.85
N TYR A 44 17.87 1.68 -7.06
CA TYR A 44 16.99 0.99 -8.00
C TYR A 44 17.57 0.95 -9.40
N ALA A 45 18.02 2.10 -9.91
CA ALA A 45 18.56 2.23 -11.25
C ALA A 45 19.85 1.42 -11.46
N ALA A 46 20.69 1.33 -10.43
CA ALA A 46 21.91 0.53 -10.46
C ALA A 46 21.64 -0.97 -10.58
N GLN A 47 20.52 -1.44 -10.03
CA GLN A 47 20.14 -2.87 -10.02
C GLN A 47 19.29 -3.27 -11.23
N TRP A 48 18.33 -2.43 -11.62
CA TRP A 48 17.28 -2.80 -12.60
C TRP A 48 17.13 -1.79 -13.75
N GLY A 49 17.99 -0.77 -13.82
CA GLY A 49 17.92 0.23 -14.87
C GLY A 49 16.78 1.22 -14.68
N SER A 50 16.11 1.61 -15.77
CA SER A 50 15.09 2.64 -15.71
C SER A 50 13.89 2.22 -14.82
N PRO A 51 13.50 3.07 -13.85
CA PRO A 51 12.32 2.79 -13.02
C PRO A 51 10.99 2.87 -13.80
N ASP A 52 11.03 3.33 -15.04
CA ASP A 52 9.84 3.46 -15.87
C ASP A 52 9.43 2.16 -16.55
N THR A 53 10.31 1.18 -16.55
CA THR A 53 10.10 -0.12 -17.20
C THR A 53 9.09 -1.00 -16.46
N HIS A 54 9.07 -0.91 -15.12
CA HIS A 54 8.25 -1.76 -14.26
C HIS A 54 7.35 -0.96 -13.34
N LEU A 55 6.17 -1.48 -13.00
CA LEU A 55 5.23 -0.83 -12.08
C LEU A 55 5.85 -0.59 -10.71
N VAL A 56 6.67 -1.53 -10.20
CA VAL A 56 7.37 -1.38 -8.92
C VAL A 56 8.35 -0.20 -8.94
N GLY A 57 9.08 0.02 -10.02
CA GLY A 57 9.99 1.18 -10.15
C GLY A 57 9.26 2.51 -10.10
N ARG A 58 8.10 2.58 -10.76
CA ARG A 58 7.21 3.75 -10.70
C ARG A 58 6.60 3.93 -9.32
N ALA A 59 6.15 2.86 -8.67
CA ALA A 59 5.65 2.89 -7.30
C ALA A 59 6.71 3.36 -6.30
N LEU A 60 7.95 2.86 -6.42
CA LEU A 60 9.07 3.30 -5.58
C LEU A 60 9.42 4.77 -5.78
N ARG A 61 9.39 5.29 -7.02
CA ARG A 61 9.58 6.72 -7.27
C ARG A 61 8.55 7.54 -6.50
N HIS A 62 7.30 7.18 -6.56
CA HIS A 62 6.24 7.86 -5.83
C HIS A 62 6.35 7.66 -4.31
N PHE A 63 6.81 6.49 -3.84
CA PHE A 63 7.10 6.25 -2.43
C PHE A 63 8.13 7.25 -1.89
N PHE A 64 9.28 7.36 -2.53
CA PHE A 64 10.32 8.32 -2.11
C PHE A 64 9.86 9.77 -2.23
N ALA A 65 9.11 10.14 -3.28
CA ALA A 65 8.58 11.49 -3.45
C ALA A 65 7.57 11.89 -2.37
N ASN A 66 6.92 10.91 -1.72
CA ASN A 66 5.88 11.13 -0.73
C ASN A 66 6.34 10.97 0.73
N GLY A 67 7.62 10.71 0.98
CA GLY A 67 8.18 10.66 2.33
C GLY A 67 8.73 9.30 2.75
N GLY A 68 8.77 8.33 1.84
CA GLY A 68 9.47 7.08 2.06
C GLY A 68 10.98 7.29 2.09
N HIS A 69 11.69 6.54 2.94
CA HIS A 69 13.14 6.67 3.10
C HIS A 69 13.90 5.42 2.67
N THR A 70 13.38 4.25 2.96
CA THR A 70 13.95 2.96 2.60
C THR A 70 12.83 2.01 2.23
N ALA A 71 12.97 1.35 1.12
CA ALA A 71 12.08 0.29 0.67
C ALA A 71 12.81 -1.05 0.62
N HIS A 72 12.05 -2.12 0.67
CA HIS A 72 12.48 -3.46 0.35
C HIS A 72 11.65 -3.96 -0.81
N VAL A 73 12.27 -4.67 -1.73
CA VAL A 73 11.60 -5.26 -2.89
C VAL A 73 11.74 -6.76 -2.79
N LEU A 74 10.62 -7.45 -2.67
CA LEU A 74 10.55 -8.90 -2.81
C LEU A 74 10.53 -9.23 -4.30
N ARG A 75 11.61 -9.78 -4.80
CA ARG A 75 11.68 -10.38 -6.13
C ARG A 75 11.19 -11.81 -6.03
N LEU A 76 10.23 -12.16 -6.85
CA LEU A 76 9.69 -13.51 -6.89
C LEU A 76 10.47 -14.37 -7.88
N ALA A 77 10.73 -15.61 -7.52
CA ALA A 77 11.20 -16.60 -8.48
C ALA A 77 10.15 -16.81 -9.57
N LYS A 78 10.61 -17.18 -10.76
CA LYS A 78 9.70 -17.63 -11.83
C LYS A 78 8.98 -18.88 -11.35
N ASP A 79 7.66 -18.87 -11.44
CA ASP A 79 6.83 -20.00 -11.08
C ASP A 79 5.88 -20.28 -12.26
N GLU A 80 5.85 -21.54 -12.71
CA GLU A 80 5.00 -21.98 -13.83
C GLU A 80 3.51 -21.91 -13.46
N ASP A 81 3.19 -22.04 -12.16
CA ASP A 81 1.83 -21.93 -11.61
C ASP A 81 1.39 -20.49 -11.36
N GLY A 82 2.26 -19.51 -11.65
CA GLY A 82 1.93 -18.09 -11.65
C GLY A 82 2.24 -17.34 -10.36
N VAL A 83 1.83 -16.08 -10.31
CA VAL A 83 2.19 -15.14 -9.23
C VAL A 83 1.66 -15.56 -7.86
N ALA A 84 0.47 -16.17 -7.80
CA ALA A 84 -0.11 -16.62 -6.54
C ALA A 84 0.73 -17.75 -5.91
N ALA A 85 1.21 -18.69 -6.73
CA ALA A 85 2.08 -19.78 -6.26
C ALA A 85 3.45 -19.26 -5.81
N ALA A 86 4.05 -18.33 -6.57
CA ALA A 86 5.31 -17.68 -6.20
C ALA A 86 5.19 -16.91 -4.86
N ILE A 87 4.09 -16.18 -4.64
CA ILE A 87 3.82 -15.51 -3.38
C ILE A 87 3.61 -16.53 -2.25
N ALA A 88 2.80 -17.56 -2.46
CA ALA A 88 2.58 -18.61 -1.46
C ALA A 88 3.89 -19.27 -1.03
N SER A 89 4.78 -19.55 -1.98
CA SER A 89 6.12 -20.08 -1.72
C SER A 89 6.99 -19.12 -0.90
N ALA A 90 6.94 -17.81 -1.20
CA ALA A 90 7.67 -16.80 -0.44
C ALA A 90 7.17 -16.65 1.01
N LEU A 91 5.88 -16.92 1.24
CA LEU A 91 5.22 -16.83 2.55
C LEU A 91 5.36 -18.11 3.38
N ALA A 92 5.65 -19.23 2.76
CA ALA A 92 5.75 -20.54 3.41
C ALA A 92 6.92 -20.61 4.41
N ALA A 93 6.92 -21.65 5.23
CA ALA A 93 8.05 -21.98 6.11
C ALA A 93 9.31 -22.22 5.26
N GLY A 94 10.42 -21.60 5.63
CA GLY A 94 11.65 -21.56 4.85
C GLY A 94 11.65 -20.54 3.70
N GLY A 95 10.52 -19.85 3.46
CA GLY A 95 10.41 -18.82 2.43
C GLY A 95 11.08 -17.49 2.81
N ALA A 96 11.26 -16.62 1.81
CA ALA A 96 11.98 -15.34 1.98
C ALA A 96 11.34 -14.40 3.02
N LEU A 97 10.05 -14.54 3.29
CA LEU A 97 9.30 -13.72 4.24
C LEU A 97 9.12 -14.36 5.63
N GLU A 98 9.65 -15.55 5.88
CA GLU A 98 9.46 -16.21 7.18
C GLU A 98 9.98 -15.39 8.36
N THR A 99 11.19 -14.87 8.26
CA THR A 99 11.86 -14.07 9.32
C THR A 99 11.78 -12.57 9.10
N ALA A 100 11.16 -12.14 8.00
CA ALA A 100 11.08 -10.74 7.64
C ALA A 100 10.04 -10.01 8.49
N SER A 101 10.35 -8.77 8.89
CA SER A 101 9.44 -7.89 9.64
C SER A 101 9.26 -6.60 8.86
N PHE A 102 8.04 -6.38 8.39
CA PHE A 102 7.62 -5.17 7.69
C PHE A 102 6.31 -4.68 8.29
N THR A 103 6.16 -3.36 8.38
CA THR A 103 4.93 -2.74 8.89
C THR A 103 3.97 -2.39 7.76
N LEU A 104 4.47 -2.22 6.53
CA LEU A 104 3.69 -1.81 5.38
C LEU A 104 4.05 -2.66 4.16
N LEU A 105 3.05 -3.19 3.48
CA LEU A 105 3.17 -3.96 2.25
C LEU A 105 2.49 -3.24 1.09
N CYS A 106 3.13 -3.29 -0.08
CA CYS A 106 2.58 -2.84 -1.36
C CYS A 106 2.77 -3.93 -2.42
N ALA A 107 1.76 -4.19 -3.22
CA ALA A 107 1.83 -5.07 -4.38
C ALA A 107 1.40 -4.30 -5.64
N PRO A 108 2.32 -3.48 -6.25
CA PRO A 108 1.97 -2.53 -7.28
C PRO A 108 1.27 -3.14 -8.49
N GLY A 109 -0.03 -2.85 -8.63
CA GLY A 109 -0.85 -3.32 -9.75
C GLY A 109 -1.27 -4.78 -9.69
N LEU A 110 -0.98 -5.51 -8.61
CA LEU A 110 -1.44 -6.89 -8.42
C LEU A 110 -2.95 -6.90 -8.24
N ALA A 111 -3.65 -7.66 -9.11
CA ALA A 111 -5.10 -7.82 -9.07
C ALA A 111 -5.54 -9.28 -8.84
N ASP A 112 -4.58 -10.21 -8.74
CA ASP A 112 -4.85 -11.63 -8.48
C ASP A 112 -5.39 -11.83 -7.06
N LEU A 113 -6.64 -12.27 -6.95
CA LEU A 113 -7.33 -12.40 -5.66
C LEU A 113 -6.71 -13.45 -4.73
N PRO A 114 -6.33 -14.65 -5.18
CA PRO A 114 -5.61 -15.61 -4.36
C PRO A 114 -4.32 -15.05 -3.77
N ALA A 115 -3.51 -14.37 -4.58
CA ALA A 115 -2.27 -13.72 -4.13
C ALA A 115 -2.53 -12.62 -3.10
N LEU A 116 -3.50 -11.74 -3.35
CA LEU A 116 -3.87 -10.67 -2.43
C LEU A 116 -4.38 -11.21 -1.09
N LYS A 117 -5.19 -12.27 -1.10
CA LYS A 117 -5.67 -12.93 0.13
C LYS A 117 -4.53 -13.53 0.93
N ALA A 118 -3.57 -14.19 0.28
CA ALA A 118 -2.39 -14.72 0.96
C ALA A 118 -1.56 -13.61 1.63
N LEU A 119 -1.40 -12.46 0.96
CA LEU A 119 -0.73 -11.29 1.52
C LEU A 119 -1.54 -10.66 2.68
N GLN A 120 -2.89 -10.60 2.60
CA GLN A 120 -3.73 -10.14 3.71
C GLN A 120 -3.55 -11.02 4.96
N GLN A 121 -3.61 -12.34 4.80
CA GLN A 121 -3.41 -13.31 5.89
C GLN A 121 -2.03 -13.14 6.52
N TRP A 122 -1.00 -12.99 5.69
CA TRP A 122 0.36 -12.76 6.20
C TRP A 122 0.46 -11.45 6.98
N CYS A 123 -0.16 -10.36 6.49
CA CYS A 123 -0.19 -9.08 7.19
C CYS A 123 -0.93 -9.17 8.53
N ALA A 124 -2.10 -9.79 8.56
CA ALA A 124 -2.89 -9.98 9.76
C ALA A 124 -2.13 -10.79 10.83
N ALA A 125 -1.42 -11.85 10.44
CA ALA A 125 -0.62 -12.67 11.34
C ALA A 125 0.61 -11.95 11.92
N ARG A 126 1.01 -10.79 11.37
CA ARG A 126 2.25 -10.06 11.73
C ARG A 126 2.05 -8.59 12.09
N ASP A 127 0.81 -8.15 12.29
CA ASP A 127 0.46 -6.75 12.53
C ASP A 127 1.02 -5.79 11.45
N ALA A 128 1.16 -6.29 10.22
CA ALA A 128 1.52 -5.49 9.06
C ALA A 128 0.26 -5.00 8.32
N PHE A 129 0.40 -4.02 7.44
CA PHE A 129 -0.71 -3.42 6.72
C PHE A 129 -0.49 -3.45 5.21
N LEU A 130 -1.45 -3.99 4.46
CA LEU A 130 -1.39 -4.13 3.00
C LEU A 130 -2.12 -2.98 2.29
N LEU A 131 -1.41 -2.25 1.45
CA LEU A 131 -1.99 -1.27 0.53
C LEU A 131 -2.26 -1.93 -0.82
N ILE A 132 -3.53 -1.99 -1.21
CA ILE A 132 -4.01 -2.64 -2.42
C ILE A 132 -4.44 -1.60 -3.44
N ASP A 133 -3.97 -1.75 -4.66
CA ASP A 133 -4.45 -1.00 -5.82
C ASP A 133 -5.70 -1.67 -6.39
N ALA A 134 -6.75 -0.89 -6.68
CA ALA A 134 -7.87 -1.42 -7.46
C ALA A 134 -7.40 -1.94 -8.82
N PRO A 135 -8.07 -2.92 -9.43
CA PRO A 135 -7.70 -3.40 -10.75
C PRO A 135 -7.68 -2.25 -11.76
N ARG A 136 -6.64 -2.20 -12.57
CA ARG A 136 -6.45 -1.15 -13.57
C ARG A 136 -7.61 -1.14 -14.57
N ASP A 137 -8.07 0.05 -14.95
CA ASP A 137 -9.14 0.26 -15.93
C ASP A 137 -10.49 -0.41 -15.57
N ALA A 138 -10.68 -0.83 -14.30
CA ALA A 138 -11.92 -1.44 -13.84
C ALA A 138 -13.06 -0.43 -13.74
N SER A 139 -14.27 -0.88 -14.08
CA SER A 139 -15.50 -0.14 -13.78
C SER A 139 -15.73 -0.05 -12.26
N HIS A 140 -16.55 0.90 -11.82
CA HIS A 140 -16.89 1.03 -10.39
C HIS A 140 -17.49 -0.25 -9.81
N ASP A 141 -18.35 -0.95 -10.56
CA ASP A 141 -18.95 -2.20 -10.12
C ASP A 141 -17.90 -3.33 -10.01
N ALA A 142 -16.91 -3.37 -10.91
CA ALA A 142 -15.80 -4.31 -10.83
C ALA A 142 -14.88 -4.01 -9.62
N VAL A 143 -14.65 -2.73 -9.31
CA VAL A 143 -13.90 -2.33 -8.10
C VAL A 143 -14.64 -2.74 -6.83
N LEU A 144 -15.96 -2.56 -6.77
CA LEU A 144 -16.78 -3.00 -5.64
C LEU A 144 -16.76 -4.52 -5.48
N ALA A 145 -16.90 -5.26 -6.59
CA ALA A 145 -16.80 -6.72 -6.56
C ALA A 145 -15.43 -7.22 -6.08
N HIS A 146 -14.37 -6.50 -6.46
CA HIS A 146 -13.01 -6.80 -6.00
C HIS A 146 -12.85 -6.53 -4.49
N ALA A 147 -13.39 -5.43 -3.98
CA ALA A 147 -13.41 -5.12 -2.55
C ALA A 147 -14.18 -6.18 -1.75
N ASP A 148 -15.37 -6.58 -2.23
CA ASP A 148 -16.18 -7.62 -1.59
C ASP A 148 -15.44 -8.96 -1.55
N ALA A 149 -14.74 -9.32 -2.62
CA ALA A 149 -13.96 -10.56 -2.67
C ALA A 149 -12.79 -10.56 -1.68
N LEU A 150 -12.26 -9.39 -1.31
CA LEU A 150 -11.18 -9.21 -0.34
C LEU A 150 -11.67 -8.93 1.09
N SER A 151 -12.97 -8.85 1.31
CA SER A 151 -13.56 -8.74 2.65
C SER A 151 -13.40 -10.05 3.44
N GLY A 152 -13.40 -9.98 4.77
CA GLY A 152 -13.25 -11.14 5.66
C GLY A 152 -12.49 -10.83 6.94
N GLU A 153 -12.07 -11.85 7.66
CA GLU A 153 -11.41 -11.71 8.98
C GLU A 153 -10.09 -10.93 8.91
N ASP A 154 -9.30 -11.12 7.86
CA ASP A 154 -7.99 -10.47 7.68
C ASP A 154 -8.09 -9.08 7.04
N ALA A 155 -9.28 -8.64 6.68
CA ALA A 155 -9.52 -7.41 5.92
C ALA A 155 -9.18 -6.13 6.72
N SER A 156 -9.13 -6.19 8.05
CA SER A 156 -8.73 -5.09 8.92
C SER A 156 -7.28 -4.66 8.74
N HIS A 157 -6.42 -5.54 8.19
CA HIS A 157 -5.02 -5.28 7.93
C HIS A 157 -4.73 -4.89 6.47
N SER A 158 -5.74 -4.38 5.78
CA SER A 158 -5.58 -3.94 4.39
C SER A 158 -6.51 -2.79 4.02
N ALA A 159 -6.12 -2.02 3.01
CA ALA A 159 -6.93 -0.94 2.45
C ALA A 159 -6.82 -0.94 0.92
N LEU A 160 -7.97 -0.83 0.25
CA LEU A 160 -8.09 -0.75 -1.20
C LEU A 160 -8.26 0.69 -1.65
N TYR A 161 -7.48 1.12 -2.63
CA TYR A 161 -7.50 2.47 -3.17
C TYR A 161 -7.86 2.52 -4.64
N HIS A 162 -8.70 3.49 -5.01
CA HIS A 162 -9.18 3.76 -6.36
C HIS A 162 -9.38 5.27 -6.57
N PRO A 163 -9.12 5.79 -7.76
CA PRO A 163 -8.54 5.18 -8.97
C PRO A 163 -7.00 5.18 -8.96
N TRP A 164 -6.41 4.66 -10.03
CA TRP A 164 -4.99 4.79 -10.30
C TRP A 164 -4.59 6.25 -10.50
N LEU A 165 -3.33 6.54 -10.21
CA LEU A 165 -2.73 7.86 -10.43
C LEU A 165 -2.29 8.02 -11.90
N ARG A 166 -2.01 9.27 -12.28
CA ARG A 166 -1.35 9.61 -13.54
C ARG A 166 -0.08 10.40 -13.25
N ASP A 167 1.01 9.96 -13.82
CA ASP A 167 2.27 10.70 -13.89
C ASP A 167 2.62 11.07 -15.34
N ALA A 168 3.82 11.58 -15.59
CA ALA A 168 4.28 11.96 -16.92
C ALA A 168 4.36 10.79 -17.92
N ARG A 169 4.26 9.53 -17.43
CA ARG A 169 4.34 8.29 -18.20
C ARG A 169 3.01 7.56 -18.33
N GLY A 170 1.93 8.16 -17.83
CA GLY A 170 0.57 7.61 -17.87
C GLY A 170 0.10 7.05 -16.53
N ALA A 171 -0.78 6.05 -16.57
CA ALA A 171 -1.34 5.45 -15.36
C ALA A 171 -0.28 4.75 -14.51
N CYS A 172 -0.27 4.98 -13.20
CA CYS A 172 0.59 4.30 -12.24
C CYS A 172 -0.17 3.86 -10.99
N PRO A 173 0.25 2.75 -10.34
CA PRO A 173 -0.44 2.23 -9.16
C PRO A 173 -0.27 3.19 -7.99
N PRO A 174 -1.34 3.46 -7.21
CA PRO A 174 -1.30 4.41 -6.09
C PRO A 174 -0.55 3.92 -4.85
N CYS A 175 -0.41 2.62 -4.62
CA CYS A 175 0.13 2.07 -3.39
C CYS A 175 1.50 2.64 -3.00
N GLY A 176 2.38 2.91 -3.96
CA GLY A 176 3.68 3.51 -3.68
C GLY A 176 3.57 4.94 -3.13
N ALA A 177 2.76 5.80 -3.75
CA ALA A 177 2.53 7.15 -3.27
C ALA A 177 1.85 7.15 -1.89
N LEU A 178 0.90 6.24 -1.69
CA LEU A 178 0.21 6.04 -0.42
C LEU A 178 1.16 5.56 0.68
N ALA A 179 2.01 4.58 0.40
CA ALA A 179 3.00 4.11 1.38
C ALA A 179 3.94 5.23 1.84
N GLY A 180 4.38 6.09 0.92
CA GLY A 180 5.13 7.29 1.26
C GLY A 180 4.32 8.29 2.10
N LEU A 181 3.05 8.49 1.76
CA LEU A 181 2.13 9.32 2.54
C LEU A 181 1.92 8.76 3.96
N TYR A 182 1.70 7.44 4.12
CA TYR A 182 1.61 6.78 5.43
C TYR A 182 2.88 7.04 6.25
N THR A 183 4.05 6.79 5.68
CA THR A 183 5.34 7.05 6.34
C THR A 183 5.48 8.51 6.79
N ARG A 184 5.12 9.46 5.93
CA ARG A 184 5.15 10.90 6.24
C ARG A 184 4.15 11.29 7.31
N ASN A 185 2.93 10.76 7.24
CA ASN A 185 1.87 11.01 8.21
C ASN A 185 2.25 10.48 9.59
N ASP A 186 2.75 9.26 9.66
CA ASP A 186 3.14 8.62 10.91
C ASP A 186 4.30 9.34 11.59
N ALA A 187 5.28 9.80 10.81
CA ALA A 187 6.38 10.62 11.33
C ALA A 187 5.92 11.98 11.89
N ALA A 188 4.86 12.57 11.31
CA ALA A 188 4.36 13.89 11.72
C ALA A 188 3.33 13.83 12.85
N HIS A 189 2.48 12.80 12.88
CA HIS A 189 1.30 12.75 13.74
C HIS A 189 1.17 11.44 14.54
N GLY A 190 1.96 10.42 14.21
CA GLY A 190 1.82 9.06 14.75
C GLY A 190 0.84 8.19 13.97
N PRO A 191 0.93 6.84 14.16
CA PRO A 191 0.16 5.87 13.36
C PRO A 191 -1.34 5.87 13.64
N TRP A 192 -1.79 6.55 14.69
CA TRP A 192 -3.21 6.69 15.03
C TRP A 192 -3.96 7.72 14.16
N LYS A 193 -3.25 8.58 13.42
CA LYS A 193 -3.90 9.51 12.50
C LYS A 193 -4.05 8.88 11.13
N ALA A 194 -5.29 8.69 10.68
CA ALA A 194 -5.56 8.21 9.33
C ALA A 194 -4.98 9.17 8.27
N PRO A 195 -4.23 8.68 7.27
CA PRO A 195 -3.64 9.49 6.21
C PRO A 195 -4.68 9.82 5.13
N ALA A 196 -5.66 10.65 5.47
CA ALA A 196 -6.77 11.02 4.58
C ALA A 196 -7.16 12.48 4.73
N GLY A 197 -7.86 13.01 3.73
CA GLY A 197 -8.41 14.36 3.71
C GLY A 197 -7.50 15.38 3.07
N THR A 198 -7.68 16.65 3.40
CA THR A 198 -7.01 17.78 2.74
C THR A 198 -5.50 17.81 2.92
N ASP A 199 -4.99 17.21 3.99
CA ASP A 199 -3.56 17.16 4.33
C ASP A 199 -2.86 15.93 3.75
N ALA A 200 -3.63 15.03 3.12
CA ALA A 200 -3.14 13.79 2.52
C ALA A 200 -2.79 13.96 1.03
N ASP A 201 -1.99 14.99 0.71
CA ASP A 201 -1.52 15.29 -0.63
C ASP A 201 -0.59 14.21 -1.18
N LEU A 202 -0.76 13.84 -2.45
CA LEU A 202 0.10 12.92 -3.17
C LEU A 202 1.02 13.70 -4.12
N ARG A 203 2.32 13.62 -3.87
CA ARG A 203 3.36 14.38 -4.58
C ARG A 203 3.87 13.63 -5.80
N GLY A 204 4.33 14.37 -6.79
CA GLY A 204 4.94 13.80 -8.00
C GLY A 204 3.93 13.18 -8.98
N VAL A 205 2.63 13.43 -8.79
CA VAL A 205 1.55 12.97 -9.67
C VAL A 205 0.93 14.13 -10.42
N LEU A 206 0.44 13.88 -11.62
CA LEU A 206 -0.21 14.86 -12.49
C LEU A 206 -1.74 14.80 -12.42
N GLY A 207 -2.29 13.76 -11.78
CA GLY A 207 -3.73 13.57 -11.67
C GLY A 207 -4.11 12.14 -11.31
N VAL A 208 -5.38 11.85 -11.50
CA VAL A 208 -5.98 10.51 -11.37
C VAL A 208 -6.38 9.99 -12.75
N GLN A 209 -6.42 8.67 -12.89
CA GLN A 209 -6.80 8.03 -14.16
C GLN A 209 -8.27 8.25 -14.49
N VAL A 210 -9.14 8.22 -13.48
CA VAL A 210 -10.57 8.45 -13.59
C VAL A 210 -10.97 9.51 -12.57
N MET A 211 -11.73 10.52 -13.03
CA MET A 211 -12.29 11.53 -12.13
C MET A 211 -13.56 10.99 -11.49
N LEU A 212 -13.54 10.84 -10.18
CA LEU A 212 -14.70 10.40 -9.41
C LEU A 212 -15.61 11.59 -9.06
N SER A 213 -16.88 11.46 -9.34
CA SER A 213 -17.91 12.37 -8.84
C SER A 213 -18.18 12.12 -7.34
N ASP A 214 -18.76 13.10 -6.66
CA ASP A 214 -19.14 12.94 -5.24
C ASP A 214 -20.17 11.81 -5.05
N GLN A 215 -21.03 11.55 -6.04
CA GLN A 215 -21.97 10.45 -6.01
C GLN A 215 -21.26 9.08 -6.07
N GLU A 216 -20.25 8.94 -6.91
CA GLU A 216 -19.45 7.72 -7.00
C GLU A 216 -18.66 7.49 -5.72
N ILE A 217 -18.04 8.52 -5.16
CA ILE A 217 -17.34 8.43 -3.87
C ILE A 217 -18.30 8.00 -2.75
N THR A 218 -19.52 8.53 -2.75
CA THR A 218 -20.55 8.15 -1.78
C THR A 218 -20.97 6.68 -1.91
N ARG A 219 -20.90 6.09 -3.10
CA ARG A 219 -21.15 4.65 -3.33
C ARG A 219 -19.97 3.77 -2.94
N LEU A 220 -18.73 4.22 -3.18
CA LEU A 220 -17.50 3.47 -2.96
C LEU A 220 -17.12 3.40 -1.47
N ASN A 221 -17.21 4.52 -0.76
CA ASN A 221 -16.71 4.64 0.61
C ASN A 221 -17.36 3.68 1.63
N PRO A 222 -18.71 3.46 1.64
CA PRO A 222 -19.33 2.47 2.54
C PRO A 222 -18.90 1.02 2.27
N ARG A 223 -18.36 0.76 1.09
CA ARG A 223 -17.86 -0.57 0.66
C ARG A 223 -16.34 -0.67 0.82
N ALA A 224 -15.77 0.16 1.70
CA ALA A 224 -14.35 0.17 2.03
C ALA A 224 -13.38 0.44 0.85
N VAL A 225 -13.86 1.05 -0.22
CA VAL A 225 -13.02 1.52 -1.32
C VAL A 225 -12.61 2.96 -1.04
N ASN A 226 -11.32 3.18 -0.87
CA ASN A 226 -10.77 4.50 -0.58
C ASN A 226 -10.57 5.31 -1.86
N ALA A 227 -11.27 6.45 -1.93
CA ALA A 227 -11.19 7.32 -3.08
C ALA A 227 -9.90 8.16 -3.07
N ILE A 228 -9.28 8.27 -4.25
CA ILE A 228 -8.25 9.25 -4.55
C ILE A 228 -8.86 10.27 -5.52
N ARG A 229 -8.74 11.55 -5.23
CA ARG A 229 -9.36 12.60 -6.03
C ARG A 229 -8.53 13.88 -6.10
N TRP A 230 -8.89 14.76 -7.00
CA TRP A 230 -8.40 16.13 -6.94
C TRP A 230 -8.96 16.83 -5.71
N GLY A 231 -8.06 17.39 -4.91
CA GLY A 231 -8.36 18.39 -3.89
C GLY A 231 -8.40 19.79 -4.50
N ARG A 232 -8.14 20.80 -3.69
CA ARG A 232 -8.12 22.21 -4.17
C ARG A 232 -6.93 22.52 -5.08
N SER A 233 -5.76 21.94 -4.81
CA SER A 233 -4.50 22.23 -5.51
C SER A 233 -3.64 21.00 -5.81
N SER A 234 -4.02 19.83 -5.33
CA SER A 234 -3.26 18.60 -5.47
C SER A 234 -4.18 17.38 -5.50
N VAL A 235 -3.67 16.25 -5.93
CA VAL A 235 -4.32 14.96 -5.75
C VAL A 235 -4.19 14.56 -4.28
N ILE A 236 -5.26 14.07 -3.69
CA ILE A 236 -5.31 13.68 -2.27
C ILE A 236 -5.91 12.29 -2.10
N ALA A 237 -5.47 11.59 -1.06
CA ALA A 237 -6.19 10.44 -0.53
C ALA A 237 -7.38 10.96 0.27
N TRP A 238 -8.61 10.73 -0.23
CA TRP A 238 -9.82 11.31 0.36
C TRP A 238 -10.31 10.53 1.57
N SER A 239 -10.13 9.21 1.59
CA SER A 239 -10.48 8.32 2.69
C SER A 239 -9.36 7.32 2.99
N ALA A 240 -9.40 6.71 4.18
CA ALA A 240 -8.47 5.69 4.63
C ALA A 240 -9.20 4.70 5.55
N ARG A 241 -10.07 3.89 4.96
CA ARG A 241 -10.78 2.80 5.62
C ARG A 241 -10.08 1.49 5.36
N THR A 242 -10.11 0.60 6.33
CA THR A 242 -9.72 -0.80 6.11
C THR A 242 -10.80 -1.54 5.31
N LEU A 243 -10.43 -2.66 4.69
CA LEU A 243 -11.38 -3.52 3.96
C LEU A 243 -12.37 -4.26 4.88
N ALA A 244 -12.19 -4.20 6.20
CA ALA A 244 -13.19 -4.67 7.16
C ALA A 244 -14.51 -3.88 7.09
N GLY A 245 -14.51 -2.71 6.46
CA GLY A 245 -15.71 -1.92 6.25
C GLY A 245 -16.07 -1.04 7.45
N GLN A 246 -17.33 -1.08 7.87
CA GLN A 246 -17.77 -0.37 9.07
C GLN A 246 -17.30 -1.14 10.30
N ASP A 247 -16.16 -0.73 10.85
CA ASP A 247 -15.82 -1.08 12.21
C ASP A 247 -16.89 -0.43 13.10
N GLY A 248 -17.77 -1.28 13.66
CA GLY A 248 -18.84 -0.81 14.50
C GLY A 248 -18.29 -0.08 15.70
N ASN A 249 -18.55 1.21 15.77
CA ASN A 249 -18.70 2.01 16.98
C ASN A 249 -20.14 2.37 17.12
#